data_2446d83d6c0a8a86452bad8a08cd783d
#
_entry.id   2446d83d6c0a8a86452bad8a08cd783d
#
_cell.length_a   1.000
_cell.length_b   1.000
_cell.length_c   1.000
_cell.angle_alpha   90.00
_cell.angle_beta   90.00
_cell.angle_gamma   90.00
#
_symmetry.space_group_name_H-M   'P 1'
#
loop_
_entity.id
_entity.type
_entity.pdbx_description
1 polymer ?
#
loop_
_entity_poly.entity_id
_entity_poly.type
_entity_poly.pdbx_seq_one_letter_code
_entity_poly.pdbx_strand_id
1 'polypeptide(L)'
;MSGKTLIVCYSNTGTSRRVADLLSGKFQWPRGEVNEARSRAGTAGTLRCVMDSLLRRHPAIRYEGPDPRGFETVVLIAPIWLAELAGPMRTFVRDQASNLKRVAVISVMGGKGATNAFAEIDRILGRPPILSTSFAARTVDDGSFASGLEVFGNAVRDNAKKEETVRPTDLSPSAV
;
A
#
# COMPACT_ATOMS: atom_id res chain seq x y z
N MET A 1 -1.31 20.76 -10.66
CA MET A 1 -1.20 19.35 -11.12
C MET A 1 -1.57 18.46 -9.94
N SER A 2 -2.60 17.63 -10.07
CA SER A 2 -3.04 16.76 -8.97
C SER A 2 -1.88 15.88 -8.52
N GLY A 3 -1.59 15.83 -7.22
CA GLY A 3 -0.46 15.09 -6.67
C GLY A 3 -0.47 13.66 -7.17
N LYS A 4 0.63 13.20 -7.78
CA LYS A 4 0.73 11.89 -8.40
C LYS A 4 0.62 10.79 -7.33
N THR A 5 -0.36 9.92 -7.45
CA THR A 5 -0.56 8.77 -6.56
C THR A 5 -0.17 7.47 -7.28
N LEU A 6 0.57 6.60 -6.60
CA LEU A 6 0.96 5.26 -7.05
C LEU A 6 0.30 4.21 -6.16
N ILE A 7 -0.19 3.14 -6.74
CA ILE A 7 -0.61 1.94 -6.02
C ILE A 7 0.53 0.93 -6.04
N VAL A 8 0.90 0.39 -4.88
CA VAL A 8 1.83 -0.73 -4.77
C VAL A 8 1.12 -1.89 -4.10
N CYS A 9 1.03 -3.01 -4.79
CA CYS A 9 0.27 -4.17 -4.37
C CYS A 9 1.16 -5.39 -4.18
N TYR A 10 0.96 -6.12 -3.08
CA TYR A 10 1.37 -7.50 -2.93
C TYR A 10 0.12 -8.38 -2.77
N SER A 11 0.06 -9.47 -3.53
CA SER A 11 -1.07 -10.40 -3.47
C SER A 11 -0.62 -11.83 -3.72
N ASN A 12 -0.90 -12.73 -2.79
CA ASN A 12 -0.61 -14.15 -2.95
C ASN A 12 -1.76 -14.92 -3.63
N THR A 13 -3.01 -14.65 -3.21
CA THR A 13 -4.20 -15.37 -3.68
C THR A 13 -5.03 -14.59 -4.71
N GLY A 14 -4.65 -13.36 -5.03
CA GLY A 14 -5.38 -12.49 -5.96
C GLY A 14 -6.36 -11.51 -5.29
N THR A 15 -6.75 -11.71 -4.03
CA THR A 15 -7.74 -10.85 -3.36
C THR A 15 -7.25 -9.40 -3.24
N SER A 16 -6.02 -9.17 -2.79
CA SER A 16 -5.44 -7.81 -2.71
C SER A 16 -5.24 -7.20 -4.09
N ARG A 17 -4.92 -8.02 -5.11
CA ARG A 17 -4.82 -7.56 -6.52
C ARG A 17 -6.15 -7.03 -7.01
N ARG A 18 -7.26 -7.71 -6.72
CA ARG A 18 -8.62 -7.26 -7.10
C ARG A 18 -8.95 -5.88 -6.51
N VAL A 19 -8.55 -5.61 -5.26
CA VAL A 19 -8.69 -4.28 -4.63
C VAL A 19 -7.85 -3.24 -5.39
N ALA A 20 -6.61 -3.58 -5.72
CA ALA A 20 -5.70 -2.69 -6.46
C ALA A 20 -6.21 -2.39 -7.88
N ASP A 21 -6.74 -3.39 -8.58
CA ASP A 21 -7.30 -3.25 -9.94
C ASP A 21 -8.50 -2.30 -9.95
N LEU A 22 -9.42 -2.47 -9.00
CA LEU A 22 -10.60 -1.62 -8.90
C LEU A 22 -10.22 -0.17 -8.57
N LEU A 23 -9.29 0.03 -7.63
CA LEU A 23 -8.81 1.36 -7.26
C LEU A 23 -8.06 2.03 -8.42
N SER A 24 -7.18 1.30 -9.10
CA SER A 24 -6.45 1.77 -10.29
C SER A 24 -7.40 2.15 -11.42
N GLY A 25 -8.38 1.30 -11.74
CA GLY A 25 -9.36 1.58 -12.78
C GLY A 25 -10.22 2.81 -12.48
N LYS A 26 -10.65 2.98 -11.22
CA LYS A 26 -11.52 4.09 -10.81
C LYS A 26 -10.82 5.44 -10.77
N PHE A 27 -9.60 5.47 -10.26
CA PHE A 27 -8.87 6.72 -10.04
C PHE A 27 -7.78 6.99 -11.08
N GLN A 28 -7.57 6.06 -12.03
CA GLN A 28 -6.52 6.11 -13.05
C GLN A 28 -5.11 6.28 -12.45
N TRP A 29 -4.90 5.70 -11.26
CA TRP A 29 -3.60 5.68 -10.62
C TRP A 29 -2.76 4.51 -11.16
N PRO A 30 -1.50 4.78 -11.54
CA PRO A 30 -0.59 3.71 -11.97
C PRO A 30 -0.36 2.71 -10.83
N ARG A 31 -0.04 1.48 -11.22
CA ARG A 31 0.16 0.38 -10.31
C ARG A 31 1.52 -0.27 -10.49
N GLY A 32 2.13 -0.65 -9.37
CA GLY A 32 3.27 -1.54 -9.29
C GLY A 32 2.94 -2.77 -8.46
N GLU A 33 3.64 -3.86 -8.72
CA GLU A 33 3.49 -5.12 -8.01
C GLU A 33 4.77 -5.52 -7.30
N VAL A 34 4.61 -5.97 -6.07
CA VAL A 34 5.66 -6.63 -5.30
C VAL A 34 5.49 -8.13 -5.49
N ASN A 35 6.52 -8.77 -6.00
CA ASN A 35 6.58 -10.21 -6.21
C ASN A 35 7.69 -10.80 -5.35
N GLU A 36 7.55 -12.07 -4.96
CA GLU A 36 8.64 -12.78 -4.33
C GLU A 36 9.67 -13.18 -5.39
N ALA A 37 10.95 -13.01 -5.09
CA ALA A 37 12.05 -13.34 -6.01
C ALA A 37 12.11 -14.84 -6.37
N ARG A 38 11.53 -15.71 -5.53
CA ARG A 38 11.37 -17.14 -5.80
C ARG A 38 9.88 -17.46 -5.82
N SER A 39 9.38 -17.92 -6.97
CA SER A 39 8.00 -18.40 -7.11
C SER A 39 7.74 -19.51 -6.09
N ARG A 40 6.70 -19.35 -5.30
CA ARG A 40 6.27 -20.29 -4.26
C ARG A 40 4.93 -20.89 -4.66
N ALA A 41 4.93 -21.64 -5.77
CA ALA A 41 3.73 -22.35 -6.20
C ALA A 41 3.39 -23.49 -5.23
N GLY A 42 2.10 -23.64 -4.88
CA GLY A 42 1.54 -24.73 -4.10
C GLY A 42 1.36 -24.45 -2.61
N THR A 43 0.76 -25.42 -1.90
CA THR A 43 0.41 -25.35 -0.46
C THR A 43 1.62 -25.09 0.46
N ALA A 44 2.78 -25.66 0.12
CA ALA A 44 4.04 -25.43 0.84
C ALA A 44 4.51 -23.97 0.74
N GLY A 45 4.23 -23.29 -0.38
CA GLY A 45 4.50 -21.86 -0.55
C GLY A 45 3.65 -20.97 0.36
N THR A 46 2.36 -21.27 0.49
CA THR A 46 1.46 -20.54 1.38
C THR A 46 1.86 -20.66 2.84
N LEU A 47 2.21 -21.88 3.31
CA LEU A 47 2.67 -22.10 4.68
C LEU A 47 3.95 -21.31 4.97
N ARG A 48 4.87 -21.25 4.02
CA ARG A 48 6.12 -20.48 4.16
C ARG A 48 5.86 -18.98 4.21
N CYS A 49 4.90 -18.47 3.42
CA CYS A 49 4.48 -17.07 3.49
C CYS A 49 3.93 -16.70 4.87
N VAL A 50 3.11 -17.55 5.45
CA VAL A 50 2.57 -17.38 6.81
C VAL A 50 3.70 -17.40 7.84
N MET A 51 4.63 -18.33 7.74
CA MET A 51 5.81 -18.43 8.63
C MET A 51 6.73 -17.22 8.50
N ASP A 52 6.99 -16.72 7.30
CA ASP A 52 7.82 -15.54 7.08
C ASP A 52 7.16 -14.27 7.66
N SER A 53 5.82 -14.18 7.62
CA SER A 53 5.08 -13.09 8.26
C SER A 53 5.16 -13.17 9.78
N LEU A 54 4.90 -14.35 10.34
CA LEU A 54 4.95 -14.60 11.79
C LEU A 54 6.34 -14.36 12.39
N LEU A 55 7.40 -14.80 11.69
CA LEU A 55 8.78 -14.61 12.11
C LEU A 55 9.35 -13.24 11.72
N ARG A 56 8.53 -12.33 11.21
CA ARG A 56 8.93 -11.00 10.73
C ARG A 56 10.13 -11.02 9.79
N ARG A 57 10.24 -12.07 8.99
CA ARG A 57 11.32 -12.21 8.01
C ARG A 57 11.15 -11.22 6.86
N HIS A 58 12.26 -10.90 6.23
CA HIS A 58 12.34 -10.04 5.06
C HIS A 58 12.70 -10.88 3.83
N PRO A 59 11.71 -11.51 3.17
CA PRO A 59 11.99 -12.29 1.98
C PRO A 59 12.54 -11.42 0.86
N ALA A 60 13.38 -11.99 -0.01
CA ALA A 60 13.83 -11.31 -1.21
C ALA A 60 12.63 -11.05 -2.13
N ILE A 61 12.49 -9.82 -2.59
CA ILE A 61 11.41 -9.37 -3.44
C ILE A 61 11.92 -8.87 -4.79
N ARG A 62 11.01 -8.83 -5.75
CA ARG A 62 11.14 -8.10 -7.01
C ARG A 62 9.98 -7.12 -7.12
N TYR A 63 10.28 -5.86 -7.30
CA TYR A 63 9.28 -4.84 -7.58
C TYR A 63 9.19 -4.58 -9.08
N GLU A 64 7.97 -4.57 -9.61
CA GLU A 64 7.67 -4.30 -11.01
C GLU A 64 6.66 -3.16 -11.09
N GLY A 65 7.10 -1.99 -11.57
CA GLY A 65 6.24 -0.82 -11.68
C GLY A 65 7.00 0.50 -11.74
N PRO A 66 6.28 1.62 -11.74
CA PRO A 66 6.88 2.95 -11.70
C PRO A 66 7.70 3.18 -10.43
N ASP A 67 8.78 3.96 -10.54
CA ASP A 67 9.62 4.32 -9.40
C ASP A 67 8.82 5.12 -8.35
N PRO A 68 8.70 4.66 -7.11
CA PRO A 68 7.93 5.34 -6.05
C PRO A 68 8.38 6.77 -5.79
N ARG A 69 9.66 7.11 -6.02
CA ARG A 69 10.20 8.47 -5.86
C ARG A 69 9.48 9.53 -6.70
N GLY A 70 8.91 9.12 -7.83
CA GLY A 70 8.17 10.00 -8.74
C GLY A 70 6.77 10.39 -8.24
N PHE A 71 6.34 9.92 -7.07
CA PHE A 71 4.99 10.08 -6.57
C PHE A 71 4.94 10.80 -5.22
N GLU A 72 3.88 11.58 -5.00
CA GLU A 72 3.65 12.27 -3.74
C GLU A 72 3.00 11.34 -2.71
N THR A 73 2.12 10.47 -3.17
CA THR A 73 1.42 9.50 -2.31
C THR A 73 1.57 8.09 -2.86
N VAL A 74 1.86 7.14 -2.00
CA VAL A 74 1.88 5.71 -2.34
C VAL A 74 0.82 4.99 -1.52
N VAL A 75 -0.11 4.31 -2.20
CA VAL A 75 -1.11 3.46 -1.58
C VAL A 75 -0.57 2.03 -1.54
N LEU A 76 -0.28 1.52 -0.36
CA LEU A 76 0.16 0.16 -0.14
C LEU A 76 -1.05 -0.76 0.04
N ILE A 77 -1.12 -1.84 -0.74
CA ILE A 77 -2.20 -2.83 -0.65
C ILE A 77 -1.60 -4.22 -0.44
N ALA A 78 -1.89 -4.83 0.70
CA ALA A 78 -1.34 -6.15 1.05
C ALA A 78 -2.28 -6.96 1.96
N PRO A 79 -2.17 -8.29 1.94
CA PRO A 79 -2.87 -9.12 2.90
C PRO A 79 -2.22 -9.04 4.28
N ILE A 80 -3.05 -9.31 5.30
CA ILE A 80 -2.62 -9.56 6.68
C ILE A 80 -2.72 -11.06 6.95
N TRP A 81 -1.65 -11.63 7.46
CA TRP A 81 -1.60 -13.01 7.89
C TRP A 81 -1.19 -13.11 9.36
N LEU A 82 -1.97 -13.85 10.15
CA LEU A 82 -1.73 -14.02 11.58
C LEU A 82 -1.52 -12.69 12.32
N ALA A 83 -2.33 -11.69 11.99
CA ALA A 83 -2.28 -10.33 12.53
C ALA A 83 -1.00 -9.54 12.19
N GLU A 84 -0.19 -9.97 11.23
CA GLU A 84 1.05 -9.32 10.81
C GLU A 84 0.99 -8.92 9.34
N LEU A 85 1.74 -7.87 8.98
CA LEU A 85 1.90 -7.45 7.58
C LEU A 85 2.60 -8.55 6.77
N ALA A 86 2.14 -8.80 5.55
CA ALA A 86 2.78 -9.76 4.66
C ALA A 86 4.26 -9.44 4.45
N GLY A 87 5.12 -10.45 4.63
CA GLY A 87 6.58 -10.32 4.57
C GLY A 87 7.12 -9.57 3.35
N PRO A 88 6.66 -9.87 2.12
CA PRO A 88 7.09 -9.14 0.92
C PRO A 88 6.76 -7.64 0.96
N MET A 89 5.58 -7.25 1.44
CA MET A 89 5.24 -5.84 1.60
C MET A 89 6.09 -5.18 2.68
N ARG A 90 6.38 -5.88 3.77
CA ARG A 90 7.31 -5.41 4.81
C ARG A 90 8.69 -5.11 4.24
N THR A 91 9.23 -6.00 3.41
CA THR A 91 10.52 -5.81 2.73
C THR A 91 10.46 -4.56 1.84
N PHE A 92 9.42 -4.43 1.02
CA PHE A 92 9.23 -3.27 0.14
C PHE A 92 9.21 -1.95 0.93
N VAL A 93 8.41 -1.87 1.98
CA VAL A 93 8.30 -0.65 2.80
C VAL A 93 9.63 -0.28 3.44
N ARG A 94 10.35 -1.27 3.99
CA ARG A 94 11.68 -1.04 4.57
C ARG A 94 12.69 -0.54 3.53
N ASP A 95 12.76 -1.20 2.38
CA ASP A 95 13.75 -0.90 1.35
C ASP A 95 13.46 0.44 0.64
N GLN A 96 12.20 0.88 0.65
CA GLN A 96 11.75 2.12 0.04
C GLN A 96 11.43 3.25 1.04
N ALA A 97 11.63 3.05 2.34
CA ALA A 97 11.18 3.97 3.39
C ALA A 97 11.57 5.44 3.15
N SER A 98 12.81 5.69 2.70
CA SER A 98 13.31 7.04 2.38
C SER A 98 12.71 7.64 1.10
N ASN A 99 12.16 6.81 0.22
CA ASN A 99 11.61 7.21 -1.07
C ASN A 99 10.09 7.45 -1.02
N LEU A 100 9.43 6.96 0.03
CA LEU A 100 7.99 7.10 0.22
C LEU A 100 7.69 8.40 0.95
N LYS A 101 7.21 9.43 0.25
CA LYS A 101 6.90 10.75 0.84
C LYS A 101 5.67 10.68 1.74
N ARG A 102 4.57 10.12 1.25
CA ARG A 102 3.31 9.91 1.96
C ARG A 102 2.78 8.53 1.67
N VAL A 103 2.23 7.89 2.68
CA VAL A 103 1.75 6.51 2.57
C VAL A 103 0.31 6.44 3.05
N ALA A 104 -0.54 5.81 2.24
CA ALA A 104 -1.85 5.34 2.63
C ALA A 104 -1.87 3.80 2.56
N VAL A 105 -2.67 3.14 3.39
CA VAL A 105 -2.61 1.68 3.53
C VAL A 105 -4.00 1.07 3.42
N ILE A 106 -4.10 0.04 2.58
CA ILE A 106 -5.25 -0.86 2.53
C ILE A 106 -4.77 -2.26 2.88
N SER A 107 -5.35 -2.85 3.89
CA SER A 107 -5.09 -4.24 4.27
C SER A 107 -6.28 -5.13 3.95
N VAL A 108 -6.02 -6.30 3.38
CA VAL A 108 -7.03 -7.34 3.16
C VAL A 108 -6.81 -8.45 4.17
N MET A 109 -7.84 -8.81 4.93
CA MET A 109 -7.71 -9.77 6.03
C MET A 109 -8.85 -10.77 6.07
N GLY A 110 -8.54 -11.99 6.54
CA GLY A 110 -9.56 -13.02 6.82
C GLY A 110 -10.28 -12.82 8.15
N GLY A 111 -9.74 -12.01 9.05
CA GLY A 111 -10.25 -11.84 10.42
C GLY A 111 -9.78 -10.56 11.09
N LYS A 112 -8.85 -10.67 12.04
CA LYS A 112 -8.35 -9.55 12.87
C LYS A 112 -6.89 -9.20 12.53
N GLY A 113 -6.40 -8.04 12.98
CA GLY A 113 -4.98 -7.71 12.95
C GLY A 113 -4.58 -6.48 12.13
N ALA A 114 -5.53 -5.74 11.56
CA ALA A 114 -5.22 -4.53 10.80
C ALA A 114 -4.41 -3.52 11.60
N THR A 115 -4.72 -3.31 12.87
CA THR A 115 -4.02 -2.38 13.77
C THR A 115 -2.54 -2.70 13.89
N ASN A 116 -2.18 -4.00 14.01
CA ASN A 116 -0.77 -4.40 14.12
C ASN A 116 0.01 -4.13 12.84
N ALA A 117 -0.60 -4.42 11.67
CA ALA A 117 0.02 -4.15 10.37
C ALA A 117 0.25 -2.65 10.14
N PHE A 118 -0.70 -1.80 10.55
CA PHE A 118 -0.56 -0.34 10.45
C PHE A 118 0.52 0.19 11.38
N ALA A 119 0.57 -0.30 12.63
CA ALA A 119 1.62 0.05 13.60
C ALA A 119 3.01 -0.43 13.15
N GLU A 120 3.09 -1.54 12.44
CA GLU A 120 4.33 -2.02 11.86
C GLU A 120 4.84 -1.09 10.75
N ILE A 121 3.95 -0.66 9.85
CA ILE A 121 4.29 0.31 8.79
C ILE A 121 4.72 1.64 9.39
N ASP A 122 4.01 2.15 10.39
CA ASP A 122 4.38 3.37 11.13
C ASP A 122 5.80 3.26 11.70
N ARG A 123 6.11 2.15 12.36
CA ARG A 123 7.45 1.92 12.93
C ARG A 123 8.55 1.87 11.86
N ILE A 124 8.29 1.24 10.72
CA ILE A 124 9.28 1.14 9.63
C ILE A 124 9.51 2.52 8.99
N LEU A 125 8.45 3.28 8.78
CA LEU A 125 8.52 4.61 8.15
C LEU A 125 8.97 5.72 9.11
N GLY A 126 8.88 5.50 10.43
CA GLY A 126 9.10 6.53 11.46
C GLY A 126 8.01 7.61 11.48
N ARG A 127 6.88 7.36 10.85
CA ARG A 127 5.71 8.25 10.80
C ARG A 127 4.45 7.48 10.43
N PRO A 128 3.26 7.90 10.94
CA PRO A 128 2.02 7.21 10.63
C PRO A 128 1.62 7.36 9.16
N PRO A 129 0.97 6.35 8.57
CA PRO A 129 0.26 6.51 7.31
C PRO A 129 -0.76 7.65 7.37
N ILE A 130 -0.92 8.39 6.27
CA ILE A 130 -1.91 9.49 6.19
C ILE A 130 -3.35 8.98 6.24
N LEU A 131 -3.58 7.74 5.85
CA LEU A 131 -4.86 7.07 5.87
C LEU A 131 -4.66 5.56 5.91
N SER A 132 -5.48 4.85 6.68
CA SER A 132 -5.43 3.39 6.78
C SER A 132 -6.84 2.82 6.80
N THR A 133 -7.06 1.75 6.05
CA THR A 133 -8.31 0.99 6.07
C THR A 133 -8.06 -0.50 5.90
N SER A 134 -9.05 -1.30 6.22
CA SER A 134 -9.00 -2.74 6.00
C SER A 134 -10.31 -3.27 5.45
N PHE A 135 -10.23 -4.27 4.58
CA PHE A 135 -11.37 -4.99 4.04
C PHE A 135 -11.28 -6.47 4.41
N ALA A 136 -12.40 -7.05 4.79
CA ALA A 136 -12.48 -8.49 4.96
C ALA A 136 -12.38 -9.18 3.58
N ALA A 137 -11.65 -10.29 3.48
CA ALA A 137 -11.54 -11.02 2.22
C ALA A 137 -12.90 -11.36 1.61
N ARG A 138 -13.87 -11.79 2.45
CA ARG A 138 -15.25 -12.08 2.03
C ARG A 138 -15.94 -10.89 1.35
N THR A 139 -15.73 -9.65 1.86
CA THR A 139 -16.34 -8.45 1.26
C THR A 139 -15.68 -8.07 -0.07
N VAL A 140 -14.42 -8.45 -0.27
CA VAL A 140 -13.75 -8.34 -1.56
C VAL A 140 -14.31 -9.36 -2.55
N ASP A 141 -14.59 -10.58 -2.09
CA ASP A 141 -15.12 -11.66 -2.92
C ASP A 141 -16.56 -11.39 -3.37
N ASP A 142 -17.41 -10.86 -2.50
CA ASP A 142 -18.81 -10.52 -2.80
C ASP A 142 -18.99 -9.11 -3.42
N GLY A 143 -17.93 -8.29 -3.46
CA GLY A 143 -17.93 -6.95 -4.07
C GLY A 143 -18.46 -5.84 -3.15
N SER A 144 -18.92 -6.13 -1.94
CA SER A 144 -19.51 -5.13 -1.02
C SER A 144 -18.49 -4.11 -0.49
N PHE A 145 -17.19 -4.35 -0.67
CA PHE A 145 -16.12 -3.41 -0.31
C PHE A 145 -16.04 -2.17 -1.22
N ALA A 146 -16.69 -2.18 -2.40
CA ALA A 146 -16.47 -1.18 -3.45
C ALA A 146 -16.80 0.26 -3.00
N SER A 147 -17.87 0.48 -2.24
CA SER A 147 -18.22 1.80 -1.72
C SER A 147 -17.20 2.32 -0.70
N GLY A 148 -16.73 1.46 0.20
CA GLY A 148 -15.67 1.80 1.16
C GLY A 148 -14.34 2.12 0.46
N LEU A 149 -14.02 1.39 -0.61
CA LEU A 149 -12.84 1.66 -1.43
C LEU A 149 -12.93 3.01 -2.14
N GLU A 150 -14.10 3.40 -2.62
CA GLU A 150 -14.33 4.69 -3.24
C GLU A 150 -14.14 5.84 -2.23
N VAL A 151 -14.72 5.71 -1.04
CA VAL A 151 -14.54 6.69 0.04
C VAL A 151 -13.07 6.85 0.38
N PHE A 152 -12.33 5.74 0.50
CA PHE A 152 -10.89 5.77 0.76
C PHE A 152 -10.13 6.47 -0.38
N GLY A 153 -10.37 6.13 -1.63
CA GLY A 153 -9.70 6.73 -2.78
C GLY A 153 -9.96 8.24 -2.89
N ASN A 154 -11.19 8.69 -2.64
CA ASN A 154 -11.53 10.11 -2.58
C ASN A 154 -10.76 10.82 -1.46
N ALA A 155 -10.71 10.22 -0.26
CA ALA A 155 -9.96 10.79 0.87
C ALA A 155 -8.46 10.91 0.58
N VAL A 156 -7.84 9.92 -0.09
CA VAL A 156 -6.43 10.00 -0.53
C VAL A 156 -6.24 11.13 -1.53
N ARG A 157 -7.13 11.27 -2.52
CA ARG A 157 -7.07 12.34 -3.53
C ARG A 157 -7.23 13.72 -2.91
N ASP A 158 -8.13 13.88 -1.96
CA ASP A 158 -8.40 15.17 -1.31
C ASP A 158 -7.26 15.58 -0.36
N ASN A 159 -6.62 14.63 0.32
CA ASN A 159 -5.39 14.89 1.08
C ASN A 159 -4.26 15.36 0.18
N ALA A 160 -4.14 14.82 -1.04
CA ALA A 160 -3.15 15.26 -2.01
C ALA A 160 -3.38 16.70 -2.48
N LYS A 161 -4.64 17.11 -2.66
CA LYS A 161 -5.01 18.47 -3.07
C LYS A 161 -4.79 19.51 -1.97
N LYS A 162 -5.11 19.20 -0.71
CA LYS A 162 -4.95 20.15 0.41
C LYS A 162 -3.51 20.64 0.57
N GLU A 163 -2.53 19.78 0.39
CA GLU A 163 -1.12 20.18 0.48
C GLU A 163 -0.63 21.00 -0.72
N GLU A 164 -1.17 20.76 -1.90
CA GLU A 164 -0.86 21.57 -3.08
C GLU A 164 -1.33 23.03 -2.88
N THR A 165 -2.45 23.21 -2.16
CA THR A 165 -3.00 24.54 -1.85
C THR A 165 -2.23 25.25 -0.72
N VAL A 166 -1.52 24.50 0.15
CA VAL A 166 -0.78 25.04 1.31
C VAL A 166 0.69 25.35 0.98
N ARG A 167 1.24 24.89 -0.15
CA ARG A 167 2.58 25.28 -0.57
C ARG A 167 2.56 26.76 -0.96
N PRO A 168 3.30 27.65 -0.27
CA PRO A 168 3.39 29.04 -0.70
C PRO A 168 3.98 29.05 -2.12
N THR A 169 3.28 29.72 -3.02
CA THR A 169 3.83 30.09 -4.32
C THR A 169 5.14 30.83 -4.06
N ASP A 170 6.23 30.42 -4.70
CA ASP A 170 7.56 31.01 -4.61
C ASP A 170 7.46 32.53 -4.56
N LEU A 171 7.85 33.11 -3.44
CA LEU A 171 8.25 34.49 -3.37
C LEU A 171 9.57 34.60 -4.10
N SER A 172 9.54 34.84 -5.39
CA SER A 172 10.71 35.31 -6.13
C SER A 172 11.22 36.55 -5.44
N PRO A 173 12.50 36.61 -4.99
CA PRO A 173 13.09 37.86 -4.56
C PRO A 173 13.18 38.74 -5.80
N SER A 174 12.35 39.77 -5.87
CA SER A 174 12.53 40.87 -6.85
C SER A 174 13.91 41.46 -6.65
N ALA A 175 14.67 41.44 -7.71
CA ALA A 175 15.95 42.15 -7.84
C ALA A 175 15.76 43.63 -7.47
N VAL A 176 16.63 44.13 -6.63
CA VAL A 176 17.07 45.53 -6.59
C VAL A 176 18.52 45.57 -7.01
#